data_398b5d712c4092942b934c7d58a7af8d
#
_entry.id   398b5d712c4092942b934c7d58a7af8d
#
_cell.length_a   1.000
_cell.length_b   1.000
_cell.length_c   1.000
_cell.angle_alpha   90.00
_cell.angle_beta   90.00
_cell.angle_gamma   90.00
#
_symmetry.space_group_name_H-M   'P 1'
#
loop_
_entity.id
_entity.type
_entity.pdbx_description
1 polymer ?
#
loop_
_entity_poly.entity_id
_entity_poly.type
_entity_poly.pdbx_seq_one_letter_code
_entity_poly.pdbx_strand_id
1 'polypeptide(L)'
;MLNRRTILFGIFMYLCTLTSYTYGFTDLKDQPFKIKGPAVVNFWATWCAPCIKELPDLDILGQKLGAEATVYLVNFGESTETIEGFMAKKPELFADHTVMLKDVKMSGLKAYGLRGVPTTVLINVDGESVESIQGMKDWGEDGIVSEIRAKILP
;
A
#
# COMPACT_ATOMS: atom_id res chain seq x y z
N MET A 1 64.90 14.63 -19.69
CA MET A 1 63.78 13.95 -20.39
C MET A 1 62.80 13.42 -19.38
N LEU A 2 61.74 14.20 -19.12
CA LEU A 2 60.78 13.90 -18.09
C LEU A 2 59.56 13.20 -18.70
N ASN A 3 59.40 11.93 -18.38
CA ASN A 3 58.34 11.09 -18.94
C ASN A 3 57.05 11.30 -18.15
N ARG A 4 56.14 12.11 -18.67
CA ARG A 4 54.84 12.39 -18.09
C ARG A 4 53.91 11.20 -18.35
N ARG A 5 53.90 10.24 -17.47
CA ARG A 5 52.81 9.25 -17.41
C ARG A 5 51.61 9.91 -16.72
N THR A 6 50.69 10.34 -17.53
CA THR A 6 49.38 10.82 -17.10
C THR A 6 48.60 9.64 -16.56
N ILE A 7 48.44 9.56 -15.24
CA ILE A 7 47.54 8.62 -14.58
C ILE A 7 46.13 9.15 -14.75
N LEU A 8 45.40 8.58 -15.72
CA LEU A 8 43.96 8.77 -15.81
C LEU A 8 43.32 7.97 -14.68
N PHE A 9 43.06 8.63 -13.56
CA PHE A 9 42.13 8.13 -12.56
C PHE A 9 40.72 8.21 -13.15
N GLY A 10 40.28 7.07 -13.73
CA GLY A 10 38.90 6.88 -14.05
C GLY A 10 38.08 6.87 -12.77
N ILE A 11 37.39 7.97 -12.49
CA ILE A 11 36.32 8.01 -11.49
C ILE A 11 35.20 7.12 -12.05
N PHE A 12 35.21 5.85 -11.67
CA PHE A 12 34.08 4.95 -11.86
C PHE A 12 33.01 5.45 -10.88
N MET A 13 32.23 6.41 -11.37
CA MET A 13 31.03 6.88 -10.68
C MET A 13 30.06 5.69 -10.67
N TYR A 14 30.11 4.93 -9.57
CA TYR A 14 29.15 3.88 -9.27
C TYR A 14 27.80 4.58 -9.11
N LEU A 15 27.11 4.68 -10.24
CA LEU A 15 25.70 5.11 -10.23
C LEU A 15 24.95 4.04 -9.50
N CYS A 16 24.84 4.18 -8.18
CA CYS A 16 23.91 3.41 -7.37
C CYS A 16 22.52 3.80 -7.84
N THR A 17 22.04 3.14 -8.88
CA THR A 17 20.63 3.19 -9.24
C THR A 17 19.90 2.61 -8.04
N LEU A 18 19.35 3.48 -7.21
CA LEU A 18 18.33 3.12 -6.24
C LEU A 18 17.19 2.53 -7.06
N THR A 19 17.25 1.24 -7.29
CA THR A 19 16.11 0.46 -7.76
C THR A 19 15.10 0.57 -6.63
N SER A 20 14.24 1.59 -6.74
CA SER A 20 13.02 1.66 -5.95
C SER A 20 12.31 0.34 -6.19
N TYR A 21 12.32 -0.53 -5.20
CA TYR A 21 11.63 -1.80 -5.25
C TYR A 21 10.15 -1.47 -5.37
N THR A 22 9.67 -1.45 -6.59
CA THR A 22 8.25 -1.29 -6.88
C THR A 22 7.64 -2.63 -6.53
N TYR A 23 7.00 -2.71 -5.37
CA TYR A 23 6.14 -3.84 -5.05
C TYR A 23 5.18 -4.00 -6.21
N GLY A 24 4.96 -5.22 -6.67
CA GLY A 24 4.22 -5.52 -7.89
C GLY A 24 2.71 -5.27 -7.78
N PHE A 25 2.31 -4.16 -7.16
CA PHE A 25 0.92 -3.73 -7.14
C PHE A 25 0.51 -3.16 -8.49
N THR A 26 -0.71 -3.46 -8.88
CA THR A 26 -1.33 -2.88 -10.08
C THR A 26 -2.72 -2.35 -9.72
N ASP A 27 -3.23 -1.45 -10.55
CA ASP A 27 -4.66 -1.15 -10.55
C ASP A 27 -5.46 -2.31 -11.18
N LEU A 28 -6.78 -2.17 -11.24
CA LEU A 28 -7.65 -3.19 -11.86
C LEU A 28 -7.49 -3.29 -13.39
N LYS A 29 -6.77 -2.34 -14.01
CA LYS A 29 -6.45 -2.36 -15.46
C LYS A 29 -5.03 -2.89 -15.73
N ASP A 30 -4.42 -3.58 -14.75
CA ASP A 30 -3.05 -4.11 -14.81
C ASP A 30 -1.94 -3.05 -14.96
N GLN A 31 -2.24 -1.77 -14.72
CA GLN A 31 -1.21 -0.74 -14.75
C GLN A 31 -0.40 -0.77 -13.46
N PRO A 32 0.94 -0.77 -13.55
CA PRO A 32 1.79 -0.74 -12.36
C PRO A 32 1.47 0.45 -11.47
N PHE A 33 1.32 0.20 -10.18
CA PHE A 33 0.99 1.23 -9.19
C PHE A 33 2.03 1.27 -8.07
N LYS A 34 2.49 2.48 -7.74
CA LYS A 34 3.37 2.73 -6.60
C LYS A 34 2.58 3.45 -5.52
N ILE A 35 2.42 2.80 -4.38
CA ILE A 35 1.85 3.43 -3.19
C ILE A 35 2.77 4.57 -2.74
N LYS A 36 2.16 5.72 -2.44
CA LYS A 36 2.83 6.90 -1.89
C LYS A 36 2.26 7.18 -0.51
N GLY A 37 3.10 7.58 0.42
CA GLY A 37 2.66 8.05 1.72
C GLY A 37 2.35 9.55 1.74
N PRO A 38 1.59 10.00 2.74
CA PRO A 38 1.03 9.19 3.83
C PRO A 38 -0.11 8.28 3.35
N ALA A 39 -0.17 7.07 3.88
CA ALA A 39 -1.16 6.10 3.43
C ALA A 39 -1.52 5.05 4.49
N VAL A 40 -2.73 4.52 4.36
CA VAL A 40 -3.20 3.31 5.04
C VAL A 40 -3.39 2.23 3.97
N VAL A 41 -2.69 1.13 4.07
CA VAL A 41 -2.68 0.05 3.08
C VAL A 41 -3.28 -1.20 3.70
N ASN A 42 -4.53 -1.50 3.38
CA ASN A 42 -5.22 -2.68 3.88
C ASN A 42 -5.16 -3.81 2.84
N PHE A 43 -4.68 -4.97 3.27
CA PHE A 43 -4.64 -6.19 2.47
C PHE A 43 -5.86 -7.05 2.78
N TRP A 44 -6.62 -7.40 1.74
CA TRP A 44 -7.89 -8.08 1.85
C TRP A 44 -8.10 -9.12 0.74
N ALA A 45 -9.14 -9.96 0.86
CA ALA A 45 -9.56 -10.87 -0.20
C ALA A 45 -11.06 -11.11 -0.15
N THR A 46 -11.65 -11.51 -1.28
CA THR A 46 -13.10 -11.76 -1.40
C THR A 46 -13.59 -12.94 -0.55
N TRP A 47 -12.72 -13.90 -0.25
CA TRP A 47 -12.99 -15.06 0.61
C TRP A 47 -12.75 -14.80 2.10
N CYS A 48 -12.24 -13.61 2.46
CA CYS A 48 -11.88 -13.26 3.83
C CYS A 48 -13.07 -12.55 4.53
N ALA A 49 -13.89 -13.28 5.25
CA ALA A 49 -15.06 -12.71 5.93
C ALA A 49 -14.74 -11.53 6.89
N PRO A 50 -13.69 -11.58 7.75
CA PRO A 50 -13.33 -10.44 8.56
C PRO A 50 -12.88 -9.22 7.71
N CYS A 51 -12.18 -9.43 6.59
CA CYS A 51 -11.82 -8.34 5.70
C CYS A 51 -13.06 -7.61 5.17
N ILE A 52 -14.05 -8.37 4.67
CA ILE A 52 -15.29 -7.83 4.12
C ILE A 52 -16.04 -7.00 5.15
N LYS A 53 -16.01 -7.43 6.42
CA LYS A 53 -16.70 -6.75 7.50
C LYS A 53 -16.10 -5.35 7.80
N GLU A 54 -14.79 -5.17 7.63
CA GLU A 54 -14.13 -3.89 7.92
C GLU A 54 -14.07 -2.90 6.73
N LEU A 55 -14.42 -3.34 5.50
CA LEU A 55 -14.36 -2.47 4.30
C LEU A 55 -15.14 -1.16 4.46
N PRO A 56 -16.38 -1.15 5.01
CA PRO A 56 -17.12 0.10 5.23
C PRO A 56 -16.41 1.06 6.19
N ASP A 57 -15.77 0.53 7.24
CA ASP A 57 -15.03 1.35 8.20
C ASP A 57 -13.76 1.94 7.60
N LEU A 58 -13.11 1.21 6.68
CA LEU A 58 -11.96 1.71 5.92
C LEU A 58 -12.36 2.85 4.96
N ASP A 59 -13.56 2.80 4.39
CA ASP A 59 -14.08 3.92 3.60
C ASP A 59 -14.37 5.15 4.49
N ILE A 60 -14.99 4.95 5.66
CA ILE A 60 -15.18 6.02 6.67
C ILE A 60 -13.82 6.62 7.07
N LEU A 61 -12.80 5.78 7.28
CA LEU A 61 -11.43 6.25 7.54
C LEU A 61 -10.92 7.12 6.39
N GLY A 62 -11.07 6.66 5.14
CA GLY A 62 -10.69 7.41 3.95
C GLY A 62 -11.38 8.77 3.86
N GLN A 63 -12.69 8.81 4.14
CA GLN A 63 -13.47 10.04 4.21
C GLN A 63 -12.93 11.00 5.28
N LYS A 64 -12.63 10.48 6.48
CA LYS A 64 -12.12 11.30 7.59
C LYS A 64 -10.69 11.80 7.40
N LEU A 65 -9.85 11.03 6.73
CA LEU A 65 -8.48 11.44 6.37
C LEU A 65 -8.48 12.45 5.20
N GLY A 66 -9.44 12.34 4.28
CA GLY A 66 -9.60 13.28 3.16
C GLY A 66 -8.32 13.40 2.34
N ALA A 67 -7.83 14.63 2.14
CA ALA A 67 -6.61 14.89 1.38
C ALA A 67 -5.30 14.65 2.16
N GLU A 68 -5.37 14.36 3.46
CA GLU A 68 -4.19 14.19 4.31
C GLU A 68 -3.48 12.85 4.05
N ALA A 69 -4.24 11.78 3.76
CA ALA A 69 -3.70 10.45 3.48
C ALA A 69 -4.67 9.63 2.64
N THR A 70 -4.12 8.67 1.88
CA THR A 70 -4.92 7.78 1.03
C THR A 70 -5.09 6.41 1.67
N VAL A 71 -6.31 5.87 1.65
CA VAL A 71 -6.60 4.49 2.01
C VAL A 71 -6.58 3.62 0.76
N TYR A 72 -5.66 2.68 0.69
CA TYR A 72 -5.54 1.69 -0.37
C TYR A 72 -6.09 0.35 0.09
N LEU A 73 -7.00 -0.22 -0.69
CA LEU A 73 -7.49 -1.59 -0.52
C LEU A 73 -6.74 -2.48 -1.52
N VAL A 74 -5.75 -3.23 -1.04
CA VAL A 74 -4.93 -4.12 -1.87
C VAL A 74 -5.49 -5.53 -1.82
N ASN A 75 -6.14 -5.96 -2.89
CA ASN A 75 -6.61 -7.34 -2.98
C ASN A 75 -5.43 -8.31 -3.13
N PHE A 76 -5.51 -9.40 -2.39
CA PHE A 76 -4.40 -10.33 -2.17
C PHE A 76 -4.59 -11.63 -2.97
N GLY A 77 -3.87 -11.75 -4.08
CA GLY A 77 -3.74 -12.97 -4.86
C GLY A 77 -4.89 -13.30 -5.82
N GLU A 78 -5.90 -12.42 -5.98
CA GLU A 78 -7.05 -12.70 -6.83
C GLU A 78 -6.96 -11.98 -8.19
N SER A 79 -7.68 -12.50 -9.19
CA SER A 79 -7.75 -11.90 -10.52
C SER A 79 -8.69 -10.68 -10.55
N THR A 80 -8.53 -9.83 -11.56
CA THR A 80 -9.43 -8.68 -11.80
C THR A 80 -10.89 -9.11 -11.89
N GLU A 81 -11.18 -10.19 -12.62
CA GLU A 81 -12.56 -10.69 -12.79
C GLU A 81 -13.18 -11.10 -11.47
N THR A 82 -12.39 -11.71 -10.57
CA THR A 82 -12.87 -12.11 -9.24
C THR A 82 -13.20 -10.87 -8.40
N ILE A 83 -12.31 -9.88 -8.39
CA ILE A 83 -12.48 -8.63 -7.64
C ILE A 83 -13.69 -7.85 -8.16
N GLU A 84 -13.75 -7.59 -9.47
CA GLU A 84 -14.84 -6.85 -10.10
C GLU A 84 -16.18 -7.57 -9.94
N GLY A 85 -16.20 -8.90 -10.10
CA GLY A 85 -17.40 -9.70 -9.88
C GLY A 85 -17.90 -9.65 -8.43
N PHE A 86 -17.01 -9.53 -7.45
CA PHE A 86 -17.37 -9.32 -6.06
C PHE A 86 -17.90 -7.90 -5.82
N MET A 87 -17.19 -6.88 -6.32
CA MET A 87 -17.61 -5.47 -6.21
C MET A 87 -18.97 -5.22 -6.83
N ALA A 88 -19.25 -5.80 -8.00
CA ALA A 88 -20.55 -5.69 -8.67
C ALA A 88 -21.70 -6.30 -7.87
N LYS A 89 -21.43 -7.33 -7.05
CA LYS A 89 -22.45 -7.97 -6.18
C LYS A 89 -22.66 -7.24 -4.86
N LYS A 90 -21.69 -6.42 -4.43
CA LYS A 90 -21.67 -5.74 -3.15
C LYS A 90 -21.15 -4.30 -3.29
N PRO A 91 -21.76 -3.48 -4.16
CA PRO A 91 -21.29 -2.14 -4.43
C PRO A 91 -21.31 -1.23 -3.17
N GLU A 92 -22.17 -1.53 -2.22
CA GLU A 92 -22.29 -0.80 -0.95
C GLU A 92 -21.05 -0.87 -0.07
N LEU A 93 -20.13 -1.83 -0.31
CA LEU A 93 -18.88 -1.97 0.45
C LEU A 93 -17.75 -1.09 -0.08
N PHE A 94 -17.92 -0.51 -1.27
CA PHE A 94 -16.87 0.22 -1.98
C PHE A 94 -17.37 1.60 -2.37
N ALA A 95 -17.17 2.56 -1.50
CA ALA A 95 -17.46 3.95 -1.79
C ALA A 95 -16.22 4.69 -2.35
N ASP A 96 -16.28 6.01 -2.48
CA ASP A 96 -15.33 6.80 -3.26
C ASP A 96 -14.08 7.26 -2.46
N HIS A 97 -13.94 6.81 -1.21
CA HIS A 97 -12.86 7.31 -0.32
C HIS A 97 -11.67 6.35 -0.20
N THR A 98 -11.69 5.26 -0.98
CA THR A 98 -10.61 4.27 -1.02
C THR A 98 -10.13 4.02 -2.45
N VAL A 99 -8.88 3.58 -2.60
CA VAL A 99 -8.30 3.22 -3.89
C VAL A 99 -8.07 1.72 -3.97
N MET A 100 -8.73 1.07 -4.95
CA MET A 100 -8.60 -0.37 -5.17
C MET A 100 -7.34 -0.69 -5.96
N LEU A 101 -6.52 -1.59 -5.39
CA LEU A 101 -5.35 -2.16 -6.03
C LEU A 101 -5.38 -3.69 -5.91
N LYS A 102 -4.49 -4.37 -6.63
CA LYS A 102 -4.30 -5.82 -6.53
C LYS A 102 -2.83 -6.20 -6.42
N ASP A 103 -2.57 -7.28 -5.71
CA ASP A 103 -1.27 -7.92 -5.54
C ASP A 103 -1.35 -9.39 -5.95
N VAL A 104 -1.49 -9.64 -7.25
CA VAL A 104 -1.67 -10.99 -7.81
C VAL A 104 -0.49 -11.91 -7.46
N LYS A 105 0.71 -11.36 -7.35
CA LYS A 105 1.94 -12.11 -7.02
C LYS A 105 2.18 -12.25 -5.52
N MET A 106 1.28 -11.73 -4.68
CA MET A 106 1.43 -11.72 -3.22
C MET A 106 2.76 -11.13 -2.75
N SER A 107 3.25 -10.12 -3.48
CA SER A 107 4.53 -9.45 -3.22
C SER A 107 4.52 -8.68 -1.89
N GLY A 108 3.34 -8.23 -1.45
CA GLY A 108 3.13 -7.59 -0.15
C GLY A 108 3.50 -8.48 1.03
N LEU A 109 3.30 -9.81 0.93
CA LEU A 109 3.76 -10.76 1.96
C LEU A 109 5.24 -10.55 2.30
N LYS A 110 6.07 -10.54 1.28
CA LYS A 110 7.52 -10.38 1.44
C LYS A 110 7.89 -8.95 1.80
N ALA A 111 7.21 -7.98 1.19
CA ALA A 111 7.49 -6.56 1.33
C ALA A 111 7.26 -6.03 2.75
N TYR A 112 6.12 -6.40 3.31
CA TYR A 112 5.65 -5.89 4.60
C TYR A 112 5.63 -6.97 5.70
N GLY A 113 6.18 -8.16 5.42
CA GLY A 113 6.19 -9.28 6.37
C GLY A 113 4.80 -9.75 6.77
N LEU A 114 3.83 -9.70 5.84
CA LEU A 114 2.45 -10.08 6.13
C LEU A 114 2.35 -11.57 6.45
N ARG A 115 1.47 -11.91 7.39
CA ARG A 115 1.20 -13.30 7.79
C ARG A 115 -0.16 -13.81 7.31
N GLY A 116 -0.97 -12.93 6.73
CA GLY A 116 -2.31 -13.22 6.25
C GLY A 116 -3.15 -11.96 6.10
N VAL A 117 -4.43 -12.13 5.85
CA VAL A 117 -5.43 -11.06 5.73
C VAL A 117 -6.53 -11.20 6.79
N PRO A 118 -7.12 -10.12 7.30
CA PRO A 118 -6.74 -8.74 7.01
C PRO A 118 -5.45 -8.34 7.70
N THR A 119 -4.65 -7.53 7.02
CA THR A 119 -3.51 -6.83 7.61
C THR A 119 -3.46 -5.42 7.04
N THR A 120 -3.26 -4.43 7.91
CA THR A 120 -3.16 -3.02 7.52
C THR A 120 -1.77 -2.50 7.82
N VAL A 121 -1.14 -1.86 6.84
CA VAL A 121 0.17 -1.22 6.96
C VAL A 121 0.01 0.29 6.93
N LEU A 122 0.57 0.97 7.91
CA LEU A 122 0.63 2.42 7.97
C LEU A 122 1.92 2.92 7.34
N ILE A 123 1.82 3.87 6.41
CA ILE A 123 2.95 4.45 5.68
C ILE A 123 2.98 5.95 5.96
N ASN A 124 4.14 6.46 6.39
CA ASN A 124 4.35 7.87 6.70
C ASN A 124 4.60 8.74 5.46
N VAL A 125 4.81 10.03 5.65
CA VAL A 125 5.09 11.02 4.58
C VAL A 125 6.34 10.68 3.75
N ASP A 126 7.31 10.01 4.35
CA ASP A 126 8.56 9.61 3.69
C ASP A 126 8.40 8.32 2.86
N GLY A 127 7.22 7.67 2.94
CA GLY A 127 6.93 6.42 2.26
C GLY A 127 7.43 5.18 3.01
N GLU A 128 7.75 5.33 4.30
CA GLU A 128 8.21 4.25 5.16
C GLU A 128 7.04 3.57 5.87
N SER A 129 7.09 2.25 5.99
CA SER A 129 6.16 1.48 6.80
C SER A 129 6.47 1.69 8.28
N VAL A 130 5.58 2.34 9.01
CA VAL A 130 5.76 2.65 10.43
C VAL A 130 5.05 1.66 11.35
N GLU A 131 4.03 0.97 10.86
CA GLU A 131 3.31 -0.05 11.62
C GLU A 131 2.62 -1.07 10.71
N SER A 132 2.49 -2.30 11.19
CA SER A 132 1.69 -3.37 10.58
C SER A 132 0.71 -3.91 11.62
N ILE A 133 -0.58 -3.79 11.34
CA ILE A 133 -1.68 -4.17 12.22
C ILE A 133 -2.37 -5.39 11.62
N GLN A 134 -2.29 -6.52 12.31
CA GLN A 134 -2.92 -7.76 11.88
C GLN A 134 -4.32 -7.90 12.49
N GLY A 135 -5.28 -8.35 11.70
CA GLY A 135 -6.67 -8.53 12.11
C GLY A 135 -7.52 -7.27 11.92
N MET A 136 -8.81 -7.43 12.20
CA MET A 136 -9.80 -6.34 12.09
C MET A 136 -9.59 -5.27 13.14
N LYS A 137 -9.98 -4.04 12.79
CA LYS A 137 -10.07 -2.90 13.70
C LYS A 137 -11.30 -2.04 13.32
N ASP A 138 -11.83 -1.28 14.26
CA ASP A 138 -12.94 -0.33 14.02
C ASP A 138 -12.37 0.98 13.44
N TRP A 139 -11.97 0.91 12.16
CA TRP A 139 -11.20 1.96 11.47
C TRP A 139 -11.90 3.32 11.43
N GLY A 140 -13.24 3.32 11.48
CA GLY A 140 -14.06 4.53 11.45
C GLY A 140 -14.13 5.30 12.77
N GLU A 141 -13.65 4.76 13.91
CA GLU A 141 -13.69 5.43 15.20
C GLU A 141 -12.72 6.62 15.26
N ASP A 142 -13.18 7.74 15.85
CA ASP A 142 -12.42 8.99 15.94
C ASP A 142 -11.08 8.83 16.68
N GLY A 143 -11.04 7.98 17.71
CA GLY A 143 -9.83 7.65 18.44
C GLY A 143 -8.79 6.96 17.56
N ILE A 144 -9.24 6.01 16.73
CA ILE A 144 -8.40 5.28 15.78
C ILE A 144 -7.90 6.21 14.67
N VAL A 145 -8.78 7.05 14.12
CA VAL A 145 -8.41 8.05 13.10
C VAL A 145 -7.33 8.99 13.63
N SER A 146 -7.47 9.46 14.87
CA SER A 146 -6.49 10.34 15.53
C SER A 146 -5.15 9.63 15.74
N GLU A 147 -5.17 8.37 16.18
CA GLU A 147 -3.98 7.53 16.32
C GLU A 147 -3.25 7.35 15.00
N ILE A 148 -3.98 7.04 13.93
CA ILE A 148 -3.40 6.87 12.58
C ILE A 148 -2.75 8.17 12.11
N ARG A 149 -3.45 9.33 12.23
CA ARG A 149 -2.89 10.64 11.88
C ARG A 149 -1.58 10.89 12.58
N ALA A 150 -1.52 10.66 13.90
CA ALA A 150 -0.30 10.88 14.67
C ALA A 150 0.89 10.00 14.26
N LYS A 151 0.64 8.87 13.60
CA LYS A 151 1.69 7.94 13.14
C LYS A 151 2.17 8.22 11.72
N ILE A 152 1.27 8.67 10.83
CA ILE A 152 1.59 8.80 9.40
C ILE A 152 1.81 10.24 8.94
N LEU A 153 1.31 11.22 9.68
CA LEU A 153 1.50 12.65 9.40
C LEU A 153 2.65 13.21 10.23
N PRO A 154 3.23 14.37 9.79
CA PRO A 154 4.33 15.03 10.50
C PRO A 154 3.90 15.62 11.84
#